data_11788c7a09cb2f5c2ddae4e95d49f359
#
_entry.id   11788c7a09cb2f5c2ddae4e95d49f359
#
_cell.length_a   1.000
_cell.length_b   1.000
_cell.length_c   1.000
_cell.angle_alpha   90.00
_cell.angle_beta   90.00
_cell.angle_gamma   90.00
#
_symmetry.space_group_name_H-M   'P 1'
#
loop_
_entity.id
_entity.type
_entity.pdbx_description
1 polymer ?
#
loop_
_entity_poly.entity_id
_entity_poly.type
_entity_poly.pdbx_seq_one_letter_code
_entity_poly.pdbx_strand_id
1 'polypeptide(L)'
;MWFKQVTPFRVFELPEKRYLDESLGNSWFTEPQGLDWFSEGFTHPTAFSDTAVFGAEKTMLIALKREEKVLPSEAIKYKLDEQIIKIQANEGRNVGRKEKQELRETIIDDLLPKALIKSSRTYGLFAGEWLFVDTANRRKAENLLTKLREALGGLPAQQPLTRQSPSALMTNWLLQGEAQGRFMLDFDVTLVG
;
A
#
# COMPACT_ATOMS: atom_id res chain seq x y z
N MET A 1 -19.29 3.24 2.62
CA MET A 1 -18.07 2.75 1.94
C MET A 1 -18.20 1.24 1.82
N TRP A 2 -17.94 0.66 0.64
CA TRP A 2 -17.98 -0.78 0.41
C TRP A 2 -16.58 -1.26 0.03
N PHE A 3 -16.12 -2.31 0.68
CA PHE A 3 -14.88 -2.99 0.29
C PHE A 3 -15.16 -3.78 -1.00
N LYS A 4 -14.37 -3.49 -2.04
CA LYS A 4 -14.52 -4.17 -3.33
C LYS A 4 -13.68 -5.45 -3.41
N GLN A 5 -12.55 -5.44 -2.74
CA GLN A 5 -11.59 -6.54 -2.70
C GLN A 5 -11.03 -6.63 -1.29
N VAL A 6 -10.88 -7.83 -0.77
CA VAL A 6 -10.52 -8.02 0.64
C VAL A 6 -9.39 -9.03 0.78
N THR A 7 -8.36 -8.66 1.54
CA THR A 7 -7.37 -9.59 2.07
C THR A 7 -7.64 -9.80 3.55
N PRO A 8 -8.05 -11.01 3.99
CA PRO A 8 -8.33 -11.30 5.39
C PRO A 8 -7.07 -11.72 6.15
N PHE A 9 -6.99 -11.30 7.43
CA PHE A 9 -6.04 -11.82 8.41
C PHE A 9 -6.82 -12.26 9.64
N ARG A 10 -6.48 -13.43 10.18
CA ARG A 10 -7.00 -13.85 11.48
C ARG A 10 -6.16 -13.22 12.57
N VAL A 11 -6.80 -12.52 13.49
CA VAL A 11 -6.19 -11.85 14.63
C VAL A 11 -6.48 -12.70 15.87
N PHE A 12 -5.43 -13.06 16.62
CA PHE A 12 -5.58 -13.93 17.79
C PHE A 12 -5.90 -13.16 19.06
N GLU A 13 -5.48 -11.89 19.11
CA GLU A 13 -5.78 -10.97 20.23
C GLU A 13 -6.25 -9.65 19.62
N LEU A 14 -7.54 -9.36 19.80
CA LEU A 14 -8.10 -8.10 19.32
C LEU A 14 -7.69 -6.97 20.27
N PRO A 15 -7.05 -5.90 19.77
CA PRO A 15 -6.68 -4.76 20.60
C PRO A 15 -7.94 -4.04 21.10
N GLU A 16 -7.90 -3.57 22.34
CA GLU A 16 -8.95 -2.70 22.87
C GLU A 16 -9.00 -1.39 22.06
N LYS A 17 -10.20 -0.91 21.76
CA LYS A 17 -10.40 0.28 20.92
C LYS A 17 -9.61 1.49 21.38
N ARG A 18 -9.59 1.76 22.68
CA ARG A 18 -8.88 2.90 23.27
C ARG A 18 -7.37 2.77 23.05
N TYR A 19 -6.82 1.60 23.34
CA TYR A 19 -5.40 1.33 23.14
C TYR A 19 -5.00 1.42 21.67
N LEU A 20 -5.85 0.88 20.77
CA LEU A 20 -5.64 0.97 19.34
C LEU A 20 -5.63 2.45 18.88
N ASP A 21 -6.59 3.25 19.32
CA ASP A 21 -6.70 4.66 18.93
C ASP A 21 -5.50 5.49 19.42
N GLU A 22 -5.10 5.34 20.67
CA GLU A 22 -3.92 6.00 21.24
C GLU A 22 -2.63 5.59 20.50
N SER A 23 -2.45 4.29 20.21
CA SER A 23 -1.27 3.77 19.53
C SER A 23 -1.18 4.26 18.07
N LEU A 24 -2.29 4.26 17.34
CA LEU A 24 -2.34 4.76 15.97
C LEU A 24 -2.16 6.28 15.92
N GLY A 25 -2.63 7.02 16.94
CA GLY A 25 -2.41 8.45 17.09
C GLY A 25 -0.93 8.83 17.19
N ASN A 26 -0.10 7.98 17.81
CA ASN A 26 1.35 8.17 17.85
C ASN A 26 2.07 7.93 16.51
N SER A 27 1.40 7.28 15.56
CA SER A 27 1.89 6.99 14.21
C SER A 27 1.07 7.74 13.14
N TRP A 28 0.70 8.99 13.46
CA TRP A 28 -0.13 9.82 12.60
C TRP A 28 0.59 10.17 11.30
N PHE A 29 -0.18 10.28 10.24
CA PHE A 29 0.34 10.66 8.93
C PHE A 29 0.88 12.10 8.96
N THR A 30 2.08 12.26 8.39
CA THR A 30 2.70 13.56 8.08
C THR A 30 3.02 13.60 6.59
N GLU A 31 2.91 14.75 5.97
CA GLU A 31 3.23 14.92 4.55
C GLU A 31 4.73 14.67 4.27
N PRO A 32 5.09 14.08 3.09
CA PRO A 32 6.48 13.87 2.72
C PRO A 32 7.17 15.23 2.50
N GLN A 33 8.30 15.44 3.19
CA GLN A 33 9.03 16.69 3.15
C GLN A 33 10.34 16.58 2.36
N GLY A 34 10.86 17.71 1.89
CA GLY A 34 12.16 17.81 1.27
C GLY A 34 12.40 16.71 0.22
N LEU A 35 13.40 15.88 0.48
CA LEU A 35 13.82 14.77 -0.39
C LEU A 35 13.14 13.44 -0.07
N ASP A 36 12.11 13.41 0.77
CA ASP A 36 11.33 12.21 0.99
C ASP A 36 10.58 11.82 -0.29
N TRP A 37 10.73 10.57 -0.71
CA TRP A 37 9.97 10.03 -1.83
C TRP A 37 8.52 9.72 -1.48
N PHE A 38 8.28 9.32 -0.25
CA PHE A 38 6.94 9.04 0.27
C PHE A 38 6.89 9.23 1.79
N SER A 39 5.68 9.37 2.30
CA SER A 39 5.35 9.28 3.71
C SER A 39 4.13 8.40 3.90
N GLU A 40 4.02 7.77 5.07
CA GLU A 40 2.95 6.85 5.39
C GLU A 40 2.64 6.91 6.89
N GLY A 41 1.35 6.96 7.22
CA GLY A 41 0.88 7.02 8.60
C GLY A 41 -0.63 6.82 8.70
N PHE A 42 -1.12 6.63 9.92
CA PHE A 42 -2.55 6.49 10.17
C PHE A 42 -3.27 7.83 10.04
N THR A 43 -4.54 7.80 9.69
CA THR A 43 -5.38 8.98 9.48
C THR A 43 -6.82 8.68 9.86
N HIS A 44 -7.66 9.71 9.94
CA HIS A 44 -9.09 9.54 10.15
C HIS A 44 -9.68 8.60 9.09
N PRO A 45 -10.34 7.49 9.49
CA PRO A 45 -10.91 6.54 8.55
C PRO A 45 -12.15 7.07 7.84
N THR A 46 -12.83 8.06 8.44
CA THR A 46 -14.01 8.72 7.86
C THR A 46 -13.91 10.23 8.03
N ALA A 47 -14.69 10.99 7.26
CA ALA A 47 -14.76 12.45 7.38
C ALA A 47 -15.44 12.92 8.69
N PHE A 48 -16.09 12.00 9.39
CA PHE A 48 -16.85 12.29 10.64
C PHE A 48 -16.13 11.77 11.88
N SER A 49 -14.92 11.23 11.74
CA SER A 49 -14.15 10.70 12.85
C SER A 49 -13.07 11.68 13.27
N ASP A 50 -13.01 12.02 14.55
CA ASP A 50 -11.93 12.81 15.14
C ASP A 50 -10.79 11.93 15.68
N THR A 51 -10.92 10.61 15.52
CA THR A 51 -10.01 9.60 16.05
C THR A 51 -9.43 8.73 14.93
N ALA A 52 -8.34 8.03 15.22
CA ALA A 52 -7.70 7.08 14.29
C ALA A 52 -8.55 5.82 14.07
N VAL A 53 -9.47 5.53 15.02
CA VAL A 53 -10.32 4.35 15.01
C VAL A 53 -11.80 4.75 15.03
N PHE A 54 -12.49 4.52 13.93
CA PHE A 54 -13.94 4.66 13.89
C PHE A 54 -14.59 3.34 14.31
N GLY A 55 -15.27 3.35 15.45
CA GLY A 55 -15.98 2.17 16.00
C GLY A 55 -17.46 2.22 15.71
N ALA A 56 -18.01 1.12 15.20
CA ALA A 56 -19.45 0.91 15.06
C ALA A 56 -19.81 -0.50 15.54
N GLU A 57 -20.68 -0.58 16.54
CA GLU A 57 -21.07 -1.82 17.20
C GLU A 57 -19.83 -2.63 17.68
N LYS A 58 -19.60 -3.80 17.05
CA LYS A 58 -18.48 -4.70 17.35
C LYS A 58 -17.34 -4.63 16.31
N THR A 59 -17.30 -3.55 15.53
CA THR A 59 -16.31 -3.37 14.47
C THR A 59 -15.51 -2.10 14.67
N MET A 60 -14.26 -2.11 14.20
CA MET A 60 -13.36 -0.97 14.24
C MET A 60 -12.74 -0.75 12.87
N LEU A 61 -12.96 0.42 12.29
CA LEU A 61 -12.39 0.84 11.02
C LEU A 61 -11.18 1.73 11.26
N ILE A 62 -10.12 1.46 10.53
CA ILE A 62 -8.87 2.22 10.51
C ILE A 62 -8.48 2.56 9.08
N ALA A 63 -7.63 3.57 8.91
CA ALA A 63 -7.10 3.95 7.60
C ALA A 63 -5.61 4.28 7.68
N LEU A 64 -4.83 3.67 6.81
CA LEU A 64 -3.44 4.00 6.56
C LEU A 64 -3.39 4.89 5.30
N LYS A 65 -2.88 6.11 5.44
CA LYS A 65 -2.65 7.04 4.33
C LYS A 65 -1.21 6.93 3.88
N ARG A 66 -1.01 6.91 2.56
CA ARG A 66 0.30 6.99 1.92
C ARG A 66 0.27 8.09 0.87
N GLU A 67 1.25 8.94 0.94
CA GLU A 67 1.55 9.91 -0.10
C GLU A 67 2.93 9.64 -0.68
N GLU A 68 3.01 9.62 -2.00
CA GLU A 68 4.26 9.41 -2.73
C GLU A 68 4.43 10.50 -3.78
N LYS A 69 5.65 10.99 -3.90
CA LYS A 69 6.02 11.96 -4.92
C LYS A 69 6.20 11.27 -6.27
N VAL A 70 5.52 11.80 -7.28
CA VAL A 70 5.56 11.26 -8.65
C VAL A 70 6.54 12.08 -9.47
N LEU A 71 7.67 11.47 -9.80
CA LEU A 71 8.69 12.07 -10.66
C LEU A 71 8.91 11.16 -11.87
N PRO A 72 8.31 11.50 -13.04
CA PRO A 72 8.46 10.69 -14.24
C PRO A 72 9.91 10.59 -14.71
N SER A 73 10.34 9.41 -15.11
CA SER A 73 11.71 9.17 -15.59
C SER A 73 12.05 9.99 -16.83
N GLU A 74 11.05 10.26 -17.68
CA GLU A 74 11.17 11.10 -18.85
C GLU A 74 11.52 12.56 -18.50
N ALA A 75 10.96 13.09 -17.42
CA ALA A 75 11.26 14.44 -16.95
C ALA A 75 12.71 14.55 -16.45
N ILE A 76 13.19 13.53 -15.74
CA ILE A 76 14.59 13.46 -15.31
C ILE A 76 15.51 13.36 -16.52
N LYS A 77 15.18 12.47 -17.47
CA LYS A 77 15.96 12.27 -18.69
C LYS A 77 16.05 13.55 -19.52
N TYR A 78 14.92 14.23 -19.74
CA TYR A 78 14.89 15.50 -20.48
C TYR A 78 15.82 16.54 -19.85
N LYS A 79 15.74 16.71 -18.53
CA LYS A 79 16.62 17.64 -17.82
C LYS A 79 18.10 17.24 -17.88
N LEU A 80 18.39 15.95 -17.79
CA LEU A 80 19.75 15.44 -17.91
C LEU A 80 20.33 15.70 -19.29
N ASP A 81 19.58 15.43 -20.35
CA ASP A 81 20.01 15.69 -21.73
C ASP A 81 20.25 17.19 -21.97
N GLU A 82 19.38 18.06 -21.42
CA GLU A 82 19.57 19.52 -21.47
C GLU A 82 20.89 19.96 -20.80
N GLN A 83 21.21 19.39 -19.62
CA GLN A 83 22.45 19.71 -18.92
C GLN A 83 23.69 19.18 -19.67
N ILE A 84 23.62 17.98 -20.21
CA ILE A 84 24.70 17.39 -21.00
C ILE A 84 25.04 18.26 -22.21
N ILE A 85 24.00 18.71 -22.94
CA ILE A 85 24.18 19.61 -24.12
C ILE A 85 24.86 20.92 -23.69
N LYS A 86 24.46 21.50 -22.57
CA LYS A 86 25.08 22.75 -22.06
C LYS A 86 26.54 22.54 -21.71
N ILE A 87 26.91 21.45 -21.06
CA ILE A 87 28.30 21.14 -20.71
C ILE A 87 29.13 20.92 -21.99
N GLN A 88 28.60 20.18 -22.97
CA GLN A 88 29.27 19.95 -24.23
C GLN A 88 29.50 21.25 -25.02
N ALA A 89 28.53 22.14 -25.04
CA ALA A 89 28.62 23.44 -25.70
C ALA A 89 29.62 24.38 -25.03
N ASN A 90 29.66 24.42 -23.71
CA ASN A 90 30.49 25.36 -22.95
C ASN A 90 31.93 24.86 -22.77
N GLU A 91 32.13 23.57 -22.59
CA GLU A 91 33.41 22.98 -22.21
C GLU A 91 34.06 22.17 -23.35
N GLY A 92 33.35 21.90 -24.44
CA GLY A 92 33.86 21.17 -25.61
C GLY A 92 34.22 19.68 -25.32
N ARG A 93 33.68 19.10 -24.23
CA ARG A 93 33.98 17.74 -23.79
C ARG A 93 32.74 16.86 -23.67
N ASN A 94 32.93 15.55 -23.69
CA ASN A 94 31.87 14.62 -23.43
C ASN A 94 31.72 14.36 -21.91
N VAL A 95 30.47 14.24 -21.45
CA VAL A 95 30.13 13.92 -20.06
C VAL A 95 30.31 12.41 -19.82
N GLY A 96 31.12 12.06 -18.84
CA GLY A 96 31.41 10.66 -18.46
C GLY A 96 30.23 9.99 -17.74
N ARG A 97 30.30 8.66 -17.60
CA ARG A 97 29.24 7.88 -16.95
C ARG A 97 29.00 8.28 -15.49
N LYS A 98 30.06 8.51 -14.72
CA LYS A 98 30.00 8.89 -13.31
C LYS A 98 29.36 10.28 -13.17
N GLU A 99 29.80 11.24 -13.95
CA GLU A 99 29.28 12.60 -13.99
C GLU A 99 27.80 12.64 -14.40
N LYS A 100 27.39 11.81 -15.36
CA LYS A 100 25.94 11.66 -15.69
C LYS A 100 25.11 11.18 -14.51
N GLN A 101 25.66 10.27 -13.71
CA GLN A 101 24.97 9.78 -12.51
C GLN A 101 24.85 10.90 -11.46
N GLU A 102 25.91 11.65 -11.20
CA GLU A 102 25.92 12.77 -10.27
C GLU A 102 24.95 13.88 -10.71
N LEU A 103 24.94 14.22 -12.00
CA LEU A 103 23.97 15.16 -12.57
C LEU A 103 22.53 14.69 -12.40
N ARG A 104 22.29 13.38 -12.61
CA ARG A 104 20.96 12.82 -12.43
C ARG A 104 20.48 12.90 -10.99
N GLU A 105 21.34 12.62 -10.02
CA GLU A 105 21.03 12.75 -8.59
C GLU A 105 20.71 14.19 -8.23
N THR A 106 21.53 15.15 -8.68
CA THR A 106 21.27 16.60 -8.48
C THR A 106 19.92 17.00 -9.10
N ILE A 107 19.59 16.54 -10.30
CA ILE A 107 18.30 16.84 -10.95
C ILE A 107 17.13 16.25 -10.15
N ILE A 108 17.28 15.04 -9.61
CA ILE A 108 16.26 14.44 -8.75
C ILE A 108 16.06 15.30 -7.50
N ASP A 109 17.13 15.70 -6.83
CA ASP A 109 17.08 16.51 -5.62
C ASP A 109 16.43 17.89 -5.87
N ASP A 110 16.63 18.47 -7.04
CA ASP A 110 16.01 19.75 -7.44
C ASP A 110 14.52 19.60 -7.79
N LEU A 111 14.13 18.48 -8.38
CA LEU A 111 12.76 18.26 -8.86
C LEU A 111 11.86 17.64 -7.79
N LEU A 112 12.39 16.78 -6.93
CA LEU A 112 11.63 16.03 -5.95
C LEU A 112 10.82 16.88 -4.97
N PRO A 113 11.33 18.03 -4.45
CA PRO A 113 10.54 18.91 -3.60
C PRO A 113 9.32 19.54 -4.30
N LYS A 114 9.35 19.61 -5.62
CA LYS A 114 8.32 20.23 -6.48
C LYS A 114 7.44 19.18 -7.17
N ALA A 115 7.70 17.90 -6.92
CA ALA A 115 6.99 16.80 -7.57
C ALA A 115 5.53 16.74 -7.13
N LEU A 116 4.66 16.29 -8.02
CA LEU A 116 3.26 16.06 -7.71
C LEU A 116 3.13 14.93 -6.69
N ILE A 117 2.19 15.07 -5.76
CA ILE A 117 1.91 14.09 -4.73
C ILE A 117 0.71 13.25 -5.15
N LYS A 118 0.89 11.93 -5.14
CA LYS A 118 -0.18 10.95 -5.28
C LYS A 118 -0.54 10.43 -3.92
N SER A 119 -1.77 10.70 -3.48
CA SER A 119 -2.31 10.22 -2.22
C SER A 119 -3.14 8.94 -2.42
N SER A 120 -2.99 7.99 -1.50
CA SER A 120 -3.80 6.77 -1.45
C SER A 120 -4.11 6.40 0.00
N ARG A 121 -5.21 5.66 0.21
CA ARG A 121 -5.61 5.13 1.52
C ARG A 121 -5.84 3.64 1.42
N THR A 122 -5.41 2.91 2.43
CA THR A 122 -5.71 1.50 2.62
C THR A 122 -6.51 1.37 3.92
N TYR A 123 -7.69 0.78 3.83
CA TYR A 123 -8.56 0.62 4.99
C TYR A 123 -8.42 -0.76 5.59
N GLY A 124 -8.52 -0.83 6.90
CA GLY A 124 -8.60 -2.07 7.67
C GLY A 124 -9.84 -2.07 8.55
N LEU A 125 -10.60 -3.16 8.52
CA LEU A 125 -11.78 -3.38 9.34
C LEU A 125 -11.55 -4.57 10.27
N PHE A 126 -11.50 -4.31 11.57
CA PHE A 126 -11.56 -5.36 12.58
C PHE A 126 -13.03 -5.76 12.80
N ALA A 127 -13.32 -7.04 12.67
CA ALA A 127 -14.63 -7.62 12.92
C ALA A 127 -14.48 -9.02 13.53
N GLY A 128 -14.81 -9.17 14.82
CA GLY A 128 -14.52 -10.39 15.57
C GLY A 128 -13.02 -10.73 15.54
N GLU A 129 -12.67 -11.96 15.20
CA GLU A 129 -11.27 -12.44 15.12
C GLU A 129 -10.58 -12.09 13.78
N TRP A 130 -11.13 -11.15 13.01
CA TRP A 130 -10.65 -10.87 11.66
C TRP A 130 -10.26 -9.41 11.49
N LEU A 131 -9.18 -9.20 10.76
CA LEU A 131 -8.83 -7.94 10.12
C LEU A 131 -9.02 -8.09 8.61
N PHE A 132 -9.97 -7.37 8.05
CA PHE A 132 -10.22 -7.29 6.63
C PHE A 132 -9.55 -6.05 6.06
N VAL A 133 -8.62 -6.23 5.13
CA VAL A 133 -7.92 -5.12 4.47
C VAL A 133 -8.53 -4.91 3.08
N ASP A 134 -8.95 -3.67 2.77
CA ASP A 134 -9.60 -3.30 1.51
C ASP A 134 -8.59 -3.23 0.35
N THR A 135 -8.07 -4.38 -0.03
CA THR A 135 -7.20 -4.53 -1.19
C THR A 135 -7.01 -5.99 -1.58
N ALA A 136 -6.88 -6.28 -2.88
CA ALA A 136 -6.39 -7.58 -3.37
C ALA A 136 -4.84 -7.62 -3.44
N ASN A 137 -4.17 -6.48 -3.34
CA ASN A 137 -2.72 -6.43 -3.39
C ASN A 137 -2.12 -6.89 -2.06
N ARG A 138 -1.53 -8.09 -2.06
CA ARG A 138 -0.93 -8.70 -0.87
C ARG A 138 0.12 -7.80 -0.21
N ARG A 139 0.97 -7.12 -0.98
CA ARG A 139 2.01 -6.23 -0.43
C ARG A 139 1.39 -5.05 0.32
N LYS A 140 0.31 -4.45 -0.21
CA LYS A 140 -0.40 -3.37 0.49
C LYS A 140 -1.08 -3.86 1.76
N ALA A 141 -1.66 -5.06 1.73
CA ALA A 141 -2.29 -5.65 2.91
C ALA A 141 -1.26 -5.97 4.00
N GLU A 142 -0.14 -6.56 3.64
CA GLU A 142 0.97 -6.85 4.56
C GLU A 142 1.62 -5.56 5.09
N ASN A 143 1.70 -4.51 4.29
CA ASN A 143 2.20 -3.21 4.74
C ASN A 143 1.31 -2.61 5.83
N LEU A 144 -0.02 -2.62 5.66
CA LEU A 144 -0.95 -2.19 6.71
C LEU A 144 -0.73 -2.99 8.01
N LEU A 145 -0.60 -4.31 7.90
CA LEU A 145 -0.36 -5.19 9.06
C LEU A 145 0.99 -4.89 9.73
N THR A 146 2.03 -4.60 8.95
CA THR A 146 3.35 -4.20 9.47
C THR A 146 3.26 -2.90 10.23
N LYS A 147 2.58 -1.89 9.67
CA LYS A 147 2.38 -0.60 10.34
C LYS A 147 1.54 -0.71 11.62
N LEU A 148 0.55 -1.60 11.64
CA LEU A 148 -0.18 -1.92 12.87
C LEU A 148 0.72 -2.56 13.93
N ARG A 149 1.58 -3.51 13.54
CA ARG A 149 2.54 -4.14 14.47
C ARG A 149 3.54 -3.15 15.02
N GLU A 150 4.04 -2.24 14.20
CA GLU A 150 4.94 -1.17 14.62
C GLU A 150 4.25 -0.26 15.65
N ALA A 151 3.03 0.18 15.38
CA ALA A 151 2.28 1.07 16.27
C ALA A 151 1.87 0.41 17.60
N LEU A 152 1.50 -0.88 17.58
CA LEU A 152 1.02 -1.62 18.76
C LEU A 152 2.14 -2.33 19.54
N GLY A 153 3.38 -2.30 19.04
CA GLY A 153 4.45 -3.14 19.62
C GLY A 153 4.28 -4.64 19.36
N GLY A 154 3.32 -5.00 18.50
CA GLY A 154 3.00 -6.37 18.11
C GLY A 154 1.50 -6.54 17.84
N LEU A 155 1.17 -7.40 16.89
CA LEU A 155 -0.21 -7.86 16.62
C LEU A 155 -0.13 -9.29 16.10
N PRO A 156 -0.55 -10.29 16.90
CA PRO A 156 -0.54 -11.68 16.45
C PRO A 156 -1.66 -11.90 15.43
N ALA A 157 -1.29 -11.79 14.16
CA ALA A 157 -2.19 -11.95 13.02
C ALA A 157 -1.51 -12.70 11.90
N GLN A 158 -2.26 -13.56 11.21
CA GLN A 158 -1.77 -14.34 10.07
C GLN A 158 -2.85 -14.49 9.01
N GLN A 159 -2.44 -14.73 7.78
CA GLN A 159 -3.37 -15.11 6.72
C GLN A 159 -4.03 -16.45 7.05
N PRO A 160 -5.30 -16.65 6.68
CA PRO A 160 -5.97 -17.92 6.89
C PRO A 160 -5.26 -19.02 6.09
N LEU A 161 -4.88 -20.09 6.79
CA LEU A 161 -4.34 -21.28 6.16
C LEU A 161 -5.49 -22.12 5.63
N THR A 162 -5.51 -22.36 4.33
CA THR A 162 -6.44 -23.29 3.70
C THR A 162 -5.77 -24.66 3.52
N ARG A 163 -6.50 -25.74 3.70
CA ARG A 163 -5.99 -27.11 3.48
C ARG A 163 -5.62 -27.36 2.02
N GLN A 164 -6.31 -26.67 1.11
CA GLN A 164 -6.06 -26.67 -0.33
C GLN A 164 -6.07 -25.25 -0.83
N SER A 165 -5.25 -24.93 -1.84
CA SER A 165 -5.32 -23.61 -2.44
C SER A 165 -6.67 -23.44 -3.16
N PRO A 166 -7.30 -22.26 -3.10
CA PRO A 166 -8.55 -22.00 -3.80
C PRO A 166 -8.47 -22.29 -5.31
N SER A 167 -7.33 -21.97 -5.96
CA SER A 167 -7.11 -22.28 -7.37
C SER A 167 -7.08 -23.78 -7.65
N ALA A 168 -6.38 -24.59 -6.84
CA ALA A 168 -6.37 -26.03 -6.99
C ALA A 168 -7.76 -26.63 -6.79
N LEU A 169 -8.52 -26.11 -5.81
CA LEU A 169 -9.88 -26.56 -5.55
C LEU A 169 -10.81 -26.24 -6.74
N MET A 170 -10.75 -25.01 -7.26
CA MET A 170 -11.55 -24.61 -8.42
C MET A 170 -11.16 -25.41 -9.69
N THR A 171 -9.88 -25.66 -9.90
CA THR A 171 -9.42 -26.52 -11.01
C THR A 171 -9.99 -27.96 -10.88
N ASN A 172 -10.00 -28.53 -9.67
CA ASN A 172 -10.61 -29.83 -9.45
C ASN A 172 -12.11 -29.85 -9.72
N TRP A 173 -12.84 -28.80 -9.32
CA TRP A 173 -14.27 -28.68 -9.64
C TRP A 173 -14.53 -28.64 -11.16
N LEU A 174 -13.70 -27.90 -11.90
CA LEU A 174 -13.79 -27.87 -13.36
C LEU A 174 -13.52 -29.25 -13.99
N LEU A 175 -12.51 -29.99 -13.50
CA LEU A 175 -12.19 -31.33 -13.96
C LEU A 175 -13.29 -32.34 -13.63
N GLN A 176 -13.95 -32.18 -12.51
CA GLN A 176 -15.06 -33.05 -12.07
C GLN A 176 -16.42 -32.64 -12.68
N GLY A 177 -16.53 -31.41 -13.20
CA GLY A 177 -17.77 -30.84 -13.72
C GLY A 177 -18.78 -30.47 -12.62
N GLU A 178 -18.35 -30.47 -11.35
CA GLU A 178 -19.21 -30.22 -10.20
C GLU A 178 -18.48 -29.42 -9.11
N ALA A 179 -19.11 -28.35 -8.60
CA ALA A 179 -18.63 -27.59 -7.48
C ALA A 179 -19.21 -28.13 -6.14
N GLN A 180 -18.46 -27.97 -5.06
CA GLN A 180 -18.86 -28.43 -3.74
C GLN A 180 -19.52 -27.32 -2.91
N GLY A 181 -20.43 -27.71 -2.02
CA GLY A 181 -21.06 -26.83 -1.04
C GLY A 181 -22.11 -25.91 -1.65
N ARG A 182 -21.92 -24.59 -1.50
CA ARG A 182 -22.85 -23.55 -2.00
C ARG A 182 -22.41 -22.95 -3.33
N PHE A 183 -21.38 -23.50 -3.94
CA PHE A 183 -20.85 -23.00 -5.21
C PHE A 183 -21.50 -23.73 -6.38
N MET A 184 -21.66 -23.05 -7.48
CA MET A 184 -22.09 -23.60 -8.77
C MET A 184 -21.06 -23.22 -9.82
N LEU A 185 -20.81 -24.12 -10.77
CA LEU A 185 -20.01 -23.81 -11.94
C LEU A 185 -20.87 -22.98 -12.91
N ASP A 186 -20.34 -21.85 -13.38
CA ASP A 186 -20.93 -21.04 -14.41
C ASP A 186 -20.21 -21.25 -15.74
N PHE A 187 -20.71 -20.65 -16.82
CA PHE A 187 -20.17 -20.84 -18.17
C PHE A 187 -18.89 -20.03 -18.44
N ASP A 188 -18.62 -19.01 -17.61
CA ASP A 188 -17.43 -18.16 -17.73
C ASP A 188 -16.31 -18.64 -16.80
N VAL A 189 -15.25 -19.19 -17.40
CA VAL A 189 -14.06 -19.67 -16.68
C VAL A 189 -12.82 -19.01 -17.24
N THR A 190 -12.03 -18.39 -16.39
CA THR A 190 -10.70 -17.87 -16.72
C THR A 190 -9.62 -18.76 -16.13
N LEU A 191 -8.82 -19.38 -16.97
CA LEU A 191 -7.63 -20.13 -16.56
C LEU A 191 -6.41 -19.21 -16.61
N VAL A 192 -5.68 -19.17 -15.51
CA VAL A 192 -4.43 -18.41 -15.40
C VAL A 192 -3.31 -19.40 -15.15
N GLY A 193 -2.33 -19.44 -16.05
CA GLY A 193 -1.12 -20.27 -15.94
C GLY A 193 -0.01 -19.57 -15.21
#